data_c94283293d7cd7df3564da668b8732c6
#
_entry.id   c94283293d7cd7df3564da668b8732c6
#
_cell.length_a   1.000
_cell.length_b   1.000
_cell.length_c   1.000
_cell.angle_alpha   90.00
_cell.angle_beta   90.00
_cell.angle_gamma   90.00
#
_symmetry.space_group_name_H-M   'P 1'
#
loop_
_entity.id
_entity.type
_entity.pdbx_description
1 polymer ?
#
loop_
_entity_poly.entity_id
_entity_poly.type
_entity_poly.pdbx_seq_one_letter_code
_entity_poly.pdbx_strand_id
1 'polypeptide(L)'
;MGKALFITGTGTDVGKTYVTGLIVRKLRQAGLNGGYYKAALSGAVPDANGELQPGDALYVKHVAEIEEPIRNLVTYVYPEAFSPHLAAEINHRPIDFKRVKKDFERAKSRNDYLTMEGSGGIICPLRWDNQQHMLLDDLVKRLHLGVLIVADAGLGTINGTVLTVEHLRAREIPVRGIIFNKYTPGDIMQDDNASMIEEMTGVKILAYVKKGDTELDIDIDMLKNLYA
;
A
#
# COMPACT_ATOMS: atom_id res chain seq x y z
N MET A 1 -9.16 -19.70 -3.71
CA MET A 1 -9.21 -18.30 -4.19
C MET A 1 -8.27 -17.48 -3.32
N GLY A 2 -7.32 -16.75 -3.92
CA GLY A 2 -6.30 -16.02 -3.16
C GLY A 2 -6.91 -15.01 -2.19
N LYS A 3 -6.21 -14.75 -1.10
CA LYS A 3 -6.54 -13.72 -0.11
C LYS A 3 -5.86 -12.40 -0.49
N ALA A 4 -6.38 -11.26 -0.02
CA ALA A 4 -5.77 -9.97 -0.33
C ALA A 4 -5.72 -9.04 0.90
N LEU A 5 -4.69 -8.17 0.93
CA LEU A 5 -4.48 -7.14 1.93
C LEU A 5 -4.16 -5.83 1.24
N PHE A 6 -4.73 -4.74 1.72
CA PHE A 6 -4.43 -3.41 1.21
C PHE A 6 -3.43 -2.68 2.11
N ILE A 7 -2.41 -2.07 1.52
CA ILE A 7 -1.42 -1.25 2.22
C ILE A 7 -1.70 0.22 1.94
N THR A 8 -2.02 0.98 2.99
CA THR A 8 -2.08 2.44 2.94
C THR A 8 -0.96 3.07 3.75
N GLY A 9 -0.75 4.36 3.60
CA GLY A 9 0.11 5.14 4.48
C GLY A 9 -0.65 6.27 5.13
N THR A 10 -0.09 6.82 6.20
CA THR A 10 -0.58 8.06 6.82
C THR A 10 -0.33 9.30 5.94
N GLY A 11 0.41 9.14 4.85
CA GLY A 11 0.73 10.19 3.88
C GLY A 11 1.61 9.67 2.73
N THR A 12 2.16 10.61 1.97
CA THR A 12 3.20 10.33 0.97
C THR A 12 4.54 10.17 1.68
N ASP A 13 5.48 9.40 1.10
CA ASP A 13 6.86 9.19 1.57
C ASP A 13 7.03 8.58 2.97
N VAL A 14 5.97 8.01 3.53
CA VAL A 14 6.05 7.23 4.79
C VAL A 14 6.70 5.85 4.60
N GLY A 15 7.02 5.48 3.35
CA GLY A 15 7.71 4.23 3.01
C GLY A 15 6.80 3.04 2.72
N LYS A 16 5.58 3.28 2.22
CA LYS A 16 4.64 2.20 1.80
C LYS A 16 5.31 1.14 0.93
N THR A 17 5.93 1.57 -0.15
CA THR A 17 6.57 0.69 -1.14
C THR A 17 7.68 -0.16 -0.53
N TYR A 18 8.50 0.45 0.36
CA TYR A 18 9.55 -0.25 1.09
C TYR A 18 8.96 -1.37 1.96
N VAL A 19 7.99 -1.02 2.81
CA VAL A 19 7.33 -1.99 3.71
C VAL A 19 6.57 -3.05 2.91
N THR A 20 5.89 -2.66 1.82
CA THR A 20 5.21 -3.61 0.92
C THR A 20 6.20 -4.62 0.33
N GLY A 21 7.39 -4.17 -0.10
CA GLY A 21 8.46 -5.06 -0.56
C GLY A 21 8.87 -6.08 0.49
N LEU A 22 9.07 -5.65 1.75
CA LEU A 22 9.41 -6.53 2.87
C LEU A 22 8.29 -7.54 3.19
N ILE A 23 7.02 -7.11 3.15
CA ILE A 23 5.86 -8.00 3.35
C ILE A 23 5.82 -9.10 2.30
N VAL A 24 5.88 -8.74 1.01
CA VAL A 24 5.81 -9.73 -0.08
C VAL A 24 7.02 -10.64 -0.07
N ARG A 25 8.23 -10.09 0.20
CA ARG A 25 9.45 -10.89 0.38
C ARG A 25 9.30 -11.91 1.51
N LYS A 26 8.80 -11.49 2.69
CA LYS A 26 8.59 -12.38 3.85
C LYS A 26 7.68 -13.56 3.52
N LEU A 27 6.57 -13.32 2.80
CA LEU A 27 5.68 -14.38 2.34
C LEU A 27 6.42 -15.37 1.42
N ARG A 28 7.16 -14.86 0.44
CA ARG A 28 7.86 -15.67 -0.56
C ARG A 28 9.00 -16.47 0.06
N GLN A 29 9.76 -15.89 0.99
CA GLN A 29 10.81 -16.59 1.74
C GLN A 29 10.25 -17.74 2.61
N ALA A 30 9.00 -17.61 3.07
CA ALA A 30 8.29 -18.69 3.76
C ALA A 30 7.71 -19.76 2.82
N GLY A 31 8.03 -19.72 1.52
CA GLY A 31 7.52 -20.66 0.52
C GLY A 31 6.06 -20.41 0.10
N LEU A 32 5.49 -19.25 0.45
CA LEU A 32 4.12 -18.89 0.09
C LEU A 32 4.10 -18.14 -1.24
N ASN A 33 3.02 -18.31 -2.01
CA ASN A 33 2.82 -17.57 -3.25
C ASN A 33 2.29 -16.15 -2.96
N GLY A 34 3.21 -15.26 -2.55
CA GLY A 34 2.97 -13.84 -2.30
C GLY A 34 3.12 -13.01 -3.56
N GLY A 35 2.12 -12.17 -3.86
CA GLY A 35 2.12 -11.28 -5.02
C GLY A 35 1.89 -9.82 -4.66
N TYR A 36 2.06 -8.96 -5.65
CA TYR A 36 1.91 -7.50 -5.55
C TYR A 36 0.96 -6.98 -6.63
N TYR A 37 0.21 -5.94 -6.30
CA TYR A 37 -0.61 -5.20 -7.24
C TYR A 37 -0.76 -3.73 -6.83
N LYS A 38 -0.82 -2.83 -7.82
CA LYS A 38 -1.12 -1.40 -7.64
C LYS A 38 -2.10 -0.91 -8.70
N ALA A 39 -3.19 -0.26 -8.28
CA ALA A 39 -4.22 0.21 -9.21
C ALA A 39 -3.72 1.33 -10.14
N ALA A 40 -2.99 2.29 -9.58
CA ALA A 40 -2.44 3.42 -10.30
C ALA A 40 -1.11 3.86 -9.70
N LEU A 41 -0.17 4.23 -10.56
CA LEU A 41 1.13 4.80 -10.23
C LEU A 41 1.34 6.06 -11.06
N SER A 42 1.72 7.14 -10.41
CA SER A 42 2.12 8.42 -11.02
C SER A 42 3.60 8.70 -10.71
N GLY A 43 4.25 9.48 -11.56
CA GLY A 43 5.68 9.76 -11.45
C GLY A 43 6.58 8.67 -12.05
N ALA A 44 6.07 7.93 -13.04
CA ALA A 44 6.87 6.94 -13.75
C ALA A 44 7.85 7.62 -14.71
N VAL A 45 9.10 7.18 -14.71
CA VAL A 45 10.15 7.70 -15.59
C VAL A 45 10.26 6.81 -16.84
N PRO A 46 10.34 7.36 -18.05
CA PRO A 46 10.54 6.55 -19.25
C PRO A 46 11.95 5.92 -19.27
N ASP A 47 12.04 4.71 -19.78
CA ASP A 47 13.32 4.05 -20.10
C ASP A 47 13.90 4.57 -21.45
N ALA A 48 15.00 3.94 -21.89
CA ALA A 48 15.67 4.30 -23.16
C ALA A 48 14.78 4.09 -24.40
N ASN A 49 13.71 3.29 -24.31
CA ASN A 49 12.75 3.04 -25.38
C ASN A 49 11.50 3.92 -25.28
N GLY A 50 11.42 4.79 -24.25
CA GLY A 50 10.27 5.62 -23.97
C GLY A 50 9.14 4.92 -23.20
N GLU A 51 9.35 3.68 -22.72
CA GLU A 51 8.38 2.96 -21.93
C GLU A 51 8.41 3.42 -20.46
N LEU A 52 7.24 3.79 -19.91
CA LEU A 52 7.12 4.25 -18.54
C LEU A 52 7.44 3.11 -17.55
N GLN A 53 8.40 3.37 -16.67
CA GLN A 53 8.85 2.43 -15.65
C GLN A 53 8.16 2.73 -14.32
N PRO A 54 7.26 1.86 -13.84
CA PRO A 54 6.55 2.04 -12.58
C PRO A 54 7.46 1.73 -11.38
N GLY A 55 8.15 2.72 -10.85
CA GLY A 55 9.21 2.59 -9.85
C GLY A 55 8.83 1.74 -8.63
N ASP A 56 7.65 1.98 -8.03
CA ASP A 56 7.17 1.21 -6.88
C ASP A 56 7.05 -0.29 -7.19
N ALA A 57 6.43 -0.62 -8.33
CA ALA A 57 6.24 -2.00 -8.73
C ALA A 57 7.57 -2.68 -9.11
N LEU A 58 8.49 -1.96 -9.74
CA LEU A 58 9.85 -2.44 -10.02
C LEU A 58 10.61 -2.71 -8.73
N TYR A 59 10.52 -1.81 -7.75
CA TYR A 59 11.16 -2.01 -6.45
C TYR A 59 10.63 -3.27 -5.76
N VAL A 60 9.30 -3.39 -5.60
CA VAL A 60 8.70 -4.56 -4.94
C VAL A 60 9.02 -5.85 -5.71
N LYS A 61 8.93 -5.80 -7.05
CA LYS A 61 9.29 -6.93 -7.91
C LYS A 61 10.73 -7.39 -7.66
N HIS A 62 11.67 -6.47 -7.57
CA HIS A 62 13.09 -6.76 -7.32
C HIS A 62 13.31 -7.32 -5.91
N VAL A 63 12.82 -6.62 -4.88
CA VAL A 63 13.03 -7.00 -3.47
C VAL A 63 12.39 -8.34 -3.13
N ALA A 64 11.20 -8.61 -3.66
CA ALA A 64 10.45 -9.84 -3.39
C ALA A 64 10.66 -10.92 -4.45
N GLU A 65 11.56 -10.72 -5.41
CA GLU A 65 11.90 -11.69 -6.47
C GLU A 65 10.66 -12.19 -7.23
N ILE A 66 9.75 -11.26 -7.59
CA ILE A 66 8.54 -11.57 -8.35
C ILE A 66 8.92 -11.78 -9.82
N GLU A 67 8.58 -12.95 -10.40
CA GLU A 67 8.87 -13.25 -11.80
C GLU A 67 7.86 -12.65 -12.77
N GLU A 68 6.62 -12.36 -12.32
CA GLU A 68 5.56 -11.84 -13.17
C GLU A 68 5.98 -10.59 -13.95
N PRO A 69 5.52 -10.44 -15.21
CA PRO A 69 5.74 -9.23 -16.00
C PRO A 69 5.18 -7.99 -15.31
N ILE A 70 5.91 -6.89 -15.37
CA ILE A 70 5.56 -5.62 -14.70
C ILE A 70 4.15 -5.12 -15.06
N ARG A 71 3.70 -5.34 -16.32
CA ARG A 71 2.34 -4.98 -16.80
C ARG A 71 1.21 -5.69 -16.05
N ASN A 72 1.50 -6.78 -15.33
CA ASN A 72 0.52 -7.51 -14.52
C ASN A 72 0.42 -6.97 -13.10
N LEU A 73 1.39 -6.14 -12.68
CA LEU A 73 1.52 -5.62 -11.32
C LEU A 73 0.89 -4.23 -11.15
N VAL A 74 0.69 -3.49 -12.27
CA VAL A 74 0.11 -2.14 -12.23
C VAL A 74 -0.87 -1.97 -13.39
N THR A 75 -2.07 -1.38 -13.10
CA THR A 75 -3.08 -1.15 -14.14
C THR A 75 -2.89 0.18 -14.88
N TYR A 76 -2.64 1.25 -14.14
CA TYR A 76 -2.44 2.60 -14.69
C TYR A 76 -1.07 3.15 -14.30
N VAL A 77 -0.32 3.62 -15.29
CA VAL A 77 0.99 4.24 -15.10
C VAL A 77 0.97 5.59 -15.80
N TYR A 78 1.35 6.65 -15.06
CA TYR A 78 1.40 8.03 -15.53
C TYR A 78 2.78 8.64 -15.30
N PRO A 79 3.26 9.52 -16.22
CA PRO A 79 4.58 10.12 -16.11
C PRO A 79 4.65 11.23 -15.05
N GLU A 80 3.57 12.00 -14.84
CA GLU A 80 3.59 13.10 -13.89
C GLU A 80 3.55 12.60 -12.45
N ALA A 81 4.40 13.18 -11.58
CA ALA A 81 4.43 12.90 -10.15
C ALA A 81 3.33 13.70 -9.40
N PHE A 82 2.09 13.56 -9.83
CA PHE A 82 0.90 14.20 -9.26
C PHE A 82 -0.02 13.17 -8.61
N SER A 83 -1.09 13.66 -7.97
CA SER A 83 -2.15 12.76 -7.51
C SER A 83 -2.77 11.99 -8.70
N PRO A 84 -3.19 10.72 -8.50
CA PRO A 84 -3.63 9.87 -9.60
C PRO A 84 -4.73 10.48 -10.48
N HIS A 85 -5.70 11.20 -9.89
CA HIS A 85 -6.78 11.81 -10.66
C HIS A 85 -6.26 12.91 -11.59
N LEU A 86 -5.33 13.76 -11.13
CA LEU A 86 -4.78 14.84 -11.94
C LEU A 86 -3.88 14.29 -13.06
N ALA A 87 -3.04 13.31 -12.74
CA ALA A 87 -2.21 12.65 -13.75
C ALA A 87 -3.09 11.95 -14.80
N ALA A 88 -4.19 11.31 -14.39
CA ALA A 88 -5.15 10.68 -15.30
C ALA A 88 -5.89 11.69 -16.18
N GLU A 89 -6.22 12.88 -15.67
CA GLU A 89 -6.84 13.97 -16.42
C GLU A 89 -5.91 14.52 -17.50
N ILE A 90 -4.67 14.85 -17.12
CA ILE A 90 -3.65 15.38 -18.05
C ILE A 90 -3.38 14.39 -19.20
N ASN A 91 -3.34 13.09 -18.90
CA ASN A 91 -3.10 12.04 -19.89
C ASN A 91 -4.38 11.58 -20.61
N HIS A 92 -5.54 12.21 -20.39
CA HIS A 92 -6.83 11.83 -20.97
C HIS A 92 -7.15 10.33 -20.82
N ARG A 93 -6.71 9.75 -19.69
CA ARG A 93 -6.82 8.32 -19.40
C ARG A 93 -7.38 8.12 -18.00
N PRO A 94 -8.68 8.38 -17.78
CA PRO A 94 -9.29 8.30 -16.46
C PRO A 94 -9.23 6.87 -15.90
N ILE A 95 -9.05 6.78 -14.58
CA ILE A 95 -9.04 5.49 -13.88
C ILE A 95 -10.46 4.92 -13.85
N ASP A 96 -10.64 3.73 -14.43
CA ASP A 96 -11.91 2.99 -14.45
C ASP A 96 -11.88 1.87 -13.42
N PHE A 97 -12.85 1.89 -12.49
CA PHE A 97 -13.01 0.85 -11.48
C PHE A 97 -13.19 -0.55 -12.07
N LYS A 98 -13.95 -0.69 -13.16
CA LYS A 98 -14.18 -2.03 -13.78
C LYS A 98 -12.86 -2.64 -14.28
N ARG A 99 -12.00 -1.82 -14.87
CA ARG A 99 -10.67 -2.25 -15.31
C ARG A 99 -9.78 -2.62 -14.12
N VAL A 100 -9.71 -1.75 -13.10
CA VAL A 100 -8.93 -2.03 -11.88
C VAL A 100 -9.41 -3.33 -11.23
N LYS A 101 -10.73 -3.51 -11.06
CA LYS A 101 -11.30 -4.73 -10.49
C LYS A 101 -10.91 -5.97 -11.29
N LYS A 102 -11.04 -5.91 -12.62
CA LYS A 102 -10.67 -7.03 -13.51
C LYS A 102 -9.20 -7.42 -13.37
N ASP A 103 -8.31 -6.44 -13.36
CA ASP A 103 -6.87 -6.69 -13.25
C ASP A 103 -6.48 -7.16 -11.83
N PHE A 104 -7.11 -6.59 -10.79
CA PHE A 104 -7.00 -7.06 -9.40
C PHE A 104 -7.43 -8.52 -9.25
N GLU A 105 -8.60 -8.91 -9.77
CA GLU A 105 -9.08 -10.30 -9.68
C GLU A 105 -8.15 -11.28 -10.44
N ARG A 106 -7.57 -10.85 -11.56
CA ARG A 106 -6.54 -11.63 -12.26
C ARG A 106 -5.26 -11.78 -11.43
N ALA A 107 -4.79 -10.71 -10.78
CA ALA A 107 -3.64 -10.78 -9.88
C ALA A 107 -3.96 -11.70 -8.69
N LYS A 108 -5.14 -11.57 -8.08
CA LYS A 108 -5.61 -12.39 -6.97
C LYS A 108 -5.73 -13.87 -7.33
N SER A 109 -6.13 -14.19 -8.56
CA SER A 109 -6.24 -15.59 -9.01
C SER A 109 -4.89 -16.29 -9.22
N ARG A 110 -3.80 -15.53 -9.39
CA ARG A 110 -2.44 -16.05 -9.58
C ARG A 110 -1.64 -16.16 -8.28
N ASN A 111 -2.12 -15.56 -7.19
CA ASN A 111 -1.40 -15.49 -5.93
C ASN A 111 -2.28 -15.97 -4.78
N ASP A 112 -1.69 -16.68 -3.81
CA ASP A 112 -2.40 -17.09 -2.60
C ASP A 112 -2.58 -15.90 -1.64
N TYR A 113 -1.59 -15.01 -1.62
CA TYR A 113 -1.55 -13.79 -0.81
C TYR A 113 -1.22 -12.59 -1.68
N LEU A 114 -2.22 -11.79 -2.05
CA LEU A 114 -2.02 -10.59 -2.87
C LEU A 114 -1.93 -9.34 -1.99
N THR A 115 -0.81 -8.64 -2.05
CA THR A 115 -0.62 -7.34 -1.40
C THR A 115 -0.91 -6.24 -2.41
N MET A 116 -1.97 -5.45 -2.15
CA MET A 116 -2.31 -4.30 -2.98
C MET A 116 -1.83 -3.01 -2.31
N GLU A 117 -0.96 -2.26 -3.01
CA GLU A 117 -0.44 -0.98 -2.51
C GLU A 117 -1.28 0.21 -3.00
N GLY A 118 -1.59 1.12 -2.08
CA GLY A 118 -2.25 2.39 -2.37
C GLY A 118 -1.32 3.49 -2.87
N SER A 119 -1.90 4.60 -3.31
CA SER A 119 -1.20 5.81 -3.73
C SER A 119 -1.45 6.93 -2.72
N GLY A 120 -0.41 7.56 -2.16
CA GLY A 120 -0.55 8.59 -1.13
C GLY A 120 -1.14 8.07 0.19
N GLY A 121 -1.97 8.86 0.84
CA GLY A 121 -2.80 8.45 2.00
C GLY A 121 -4.13 7.84 1.56
N ILE A 122 -4.92 7.37 2.54
CA ILE A 122 -6.18 6.66 2.24
C ILE A 122 -7.25 7.56 1.57
N ILE A 123 -7.26 8.85 1.87
CA ILE A 123 -8.12 9.85 1.20
C ILE A 123 -7.34 10.41 0.00
N CYS A 124 -7.24 9.61 -1.06
CA CYS A 124 -6.55 9.99 -2.29
C CYS A 124 -7.53 9.91 -3.46
N PRO A 125 -7.76 11.01 -4.22
CA PRO A 125 -8.61 10.96 -5.40
C PRO A 125 -7.96 10.11 -6.49
N LEU A 126 -8.67 9.07 -6.93
CA LEU A 126 -8.29 8.25 -8.07
C LEU A 126 -8.92 8.77 -9.37
N ARG A 127 -10.17 9.25 -9.28
CA ARG A 127 -10.90 9.87 -10.37
C ARG A 127 -11.80 10.97 -9.81
N TRP A 128 -11.78 12.16 -10.44
CA TRP A 128 -12.60 13.29 -10.03
C TRP A 128 -12.98 14.12 -11.24
N ASP A 129 -14.04 13.70 -11.93
CA ASP A 129 -14.54 14.34 -13.16
C ASP A 129 -16.07 14.48 -13.12
N ASN A 130 -16.67 15.05 -14.16
CA ASN A 130 -18.11 15.24 -14.26
C ASN A 130 -18.92 13.94 -14.34
N GLN A 131 -18.27 12.79 -14.54
CA GLN A 131 -18.91 11.49 -14.66
C GLN A 131 -18.81 10.67 -13.38
N GLN A 132 -17.68 10.79 -12.64
CA GLN A 132 -17.41 9.97 -11.48
C GLN A 132 -16.48 10.66 -10.49
N HIS A 133 -16.83 10.53 -9.20
CA HIS A 133 -15.93 10.80 -8.08
C HIS A 133 -15.58 9.47 -7.43
N MET A 134 -14.29 9.17 -7.31
CA MET A 134 -13.79 7.93 -6.70
C MET A 134 -12.51 8.22 -5.93
N LEU A 135 -12.56 7.98 -4.64
CA LEU A 135 -11.41 8.01 -3.74
C LEU A 135 -10.77 6.61 -3.63
N LEU A 136 -9.59 6.54 -3.06
CA LEU A 136 -8.88 5.29 -2.83
C LEU A 136 -9.62 4.38 -1.83
N ASP A 137 -10.21 4.94 -0.79
CA ASP A 137 -11.04 4.20 0.17
C ASP A 137 -12.33 3.62 -0.45
N ASP A 138 -12.93 4.29 -1.47
CA ASP A 138 -14.02 3.72 -2.25
C ASP A 138 -13.58 2.44 -2.98
N LEU A 139 -12.38 2.46 -3.55
CA LEU A 139 -11.79 1.28 -4.20
C LEU A 139 -11.58 0.14 -3.20
N VAL A 140 -10.99 0.44 -2.03
CA VAL A 140 -10.74 -0.52 -0.95
C VAL A 140 -12.04 -1.15 -0.47
N LYS A 141 -13.07 -0.33 -0.21
CA LYS A 141 -14.40 -0.78 0.23
C LYS A 141 -15.08 -1.67 -0.82
N ARG A 142 -15.04 -1.27 -2.10
CA ARG A 142 -15.64 -2.05 -3.21
C ARG A 142 -14.93 -3.37 -3.50
N LEU A 143 -13.65 -3.49 -3.16
CA LEU A 143 -12.87 -4.72 -3.26
C LEU A 143 -12.91 -5.56 -1.98
N HIS A 144 -13.61 -5.09 -0.93
CA HIS A 144 -13.75 -5.76 0.38
C HIS A 144 -12.40 -6.07 1.04
N LEU A 145 -11.46 -5.12 1.03
CA LEU A 145 -10.12 -5.33 1.56
C LEU A 145 -9.99 -4.86 3.00
N GLY A 146 -9.27 -5.64 3.82
CA GLY A 146 -8.71 -5.16 5.07
C GLY A 146 -7.46 -4.31 4.82
N VAL A 147 -7.19 -3.35 5.69
CA VAL A 147 -6.14 -2.35 5.52
C VAL A 147 -5.06 -2.49 6.58
N LEU A 148 -3.81 -2.57 6.15
CA LEU A 148 -2.62 -2.40 6.98
C LEU A 148 -2.08 -0.98 6.75
N ILE A 149 -1.81 -0.26 7.83
CA ILE A 149 -1.36 1.14 7.79
C ILE A 149 0.16 1.17 7.95
N VAL A 150 0.87 1.85 7.06
CA VAL A 150 2.28 2.19 7.21
C VAL A 150 2.35 3.63 7.73
N ALA A 151 2.93 3.80 8.92
CA ALA A 151 3.14 5.08 9.56
C ALA A 151 4.65 5.37 9.73
N ASP A 152 5.06 6.61 9.49
CA ASP A 152 6.42 7.07 9.82
C ASP A 152 6.54 7.21 11.34
N ALA A 153 7.64 6.77 11.95
CA ALA A 153 7.81 6.84 13.41
C ALA A 153 8.07 8.26 13.95
N GLY A 154 8.35 9.23 13.07
CA GLY A 154 8.76 10.58 13.43
C GLY A 154 7.66 11.49 13.96
N LEU A 155 8.02 12.75 14.20
CA LEU A 155 7.13 13.78 14.73
C LEU A 155 5.92 14.00 13.81
N GLY A 156 4.72 14.13 14.42
CA GLY A 156 3.44 14.33 13.72
C GLY A 156 2.73 13.03 13.35
N THR A 157 3.34 11.87 13.58
CA THR A 157 2.76 10.57 13.21
C THR A 157 1.49 10.24 14.00
N ILE A 158 1.39 10.64 15.27
CA ILE A 158 0.18 10.43 16.10
C ILE A 158 -1.04 10.96 15.36
N ASN A 159 -1.02 12.24 14.98
CA ASN A 159 -2.15 12.87 14.27
C ASN A 159 -2.49 12.14 12.96
N GLY A 160 -1.49 11.88 12.11
CA GLY A 160 -1.73 11.23 10.81
C GLY A 160 -2.26 9.81 10.95
N THR A 161 -1.77 9.05 11.93
CA THR A 161 -2.18 7.66 12.17
C THR A 161 -3.58 7.58 12.78
N VAL A 162 -3.86 8.39 13.81
CA VAL A 162 -5.18 8.43 14.45
C VAL A 162 -6.26 8.82 13.44
N LEU A 163 -6.05 9.91 12.68
CA LEU A 163 -7.00 10.34 11.64
C LEU A 163 -7.20 9.28 10.56
N THR A 164 -6.16 8.55 10.17
CA THR A 164 -6.25 7.46 9.19
C THR A 164 -7.12 6.31 9.73
N VAL A 165 -6.89 5.90 10.99
CA VAL A 165 -7.68 4.86 11.65
C VAL A 165 -9.14 5.27 11.78
N GLU A 166 -9.41 6.49 12.27
CA GLU A 166 -10.78 7.00 12.45
C GLU A 166 -11.53 7.12 11.12
N HIS A 167 -10.85 7.59 10.07
CA HIS A 167 -11.44 7.61 8.73
C HIS A 167 -11.82 6.21 8.24
N LEU A 168 -10.92 5.24 8.37
CA LEU A 168 -11.19 3.86 7.96
C LEU A 168 -12.36 3.25 8.74
N ARG A 169 -12.45 3.51 10.05
CA ARG A 169 -13.58 3.07 10.90
C ARG A 169 -14.89 3.71 10.47
N ALA A 170 -14.90 5.04 10.24
CA ALA A 170 -16.09 5.76 9.77
C ALA A 170 -16.57 5.25 8.40
N ARG A 171 -15.66 4.69 7.59
CA ARG A 171 -15.96 4.04 6.31
C ARG A 171 -16.30 2.56 6.44
N GLU A 172 -16.29 1.99 7.65
CA GLU A 172 -16.47 0.55 7.91
C GLU A 172 -15.45 -0.34 7.17
N ILE A 173 -14.23 0.16 7.02
CA ILE A 173 -13.11 -0.58 6.40
C ILE A 173 -12.28 -1.20 7.52
N PRO A 174 -12.06 -2.53 7.53
CA PRO A 174 -11.32 -3.18 8.60
C PRO A 174 -9.86 -2.76 8.64
N VAL A 175 -9.40 -2.22 9.77
CA VAL A 175 -7.98 -1.96 10.05
C VAL A 175 -7.36 -3.24 10.62
N ARG A 176 -6.33 -3.77 9.97
CA ARG A 176 -5.65 -5.02 10.34
C ARG A 176 -4.46 -4.81 11.27
N GLY A 177 -3.92 -3.61 11.33
CA GLY A 177 -2.78 -3.24 12.16
C GLY A 177 -2.00 -2.08 11.57
N ILE A 178 -0.89 -1.76 12.24
CA ILE A 178 0.03 -0.69 11.84
C ILE A 178 1.43 -1.27 11.72
N ILE A 179 2.20 -0.85 10.73
CA ILE A 179 3.66 -1.01 10.68
C ILE A 179 4.30 0.36 10.85
N PHE A 180 5.19 0.45 11.83
CA PHE A 180 5.90 1.66 12.18
C PHE A 180 7.25 1.70 11.45
N ASN A 181 7.37 2.59 10.46
CA ASN A 181 8.54 2.65 9.58
C ASN A 181 9.48 3.78 9.96
N LYS A 182 10.75 3.67 9.58
CA LYS A 182 11.86 4.56 9.90
C LYS A 182 12.10 4.67 11.42
N TYR A 183 11.78 3.61 12.13
CA TYR A 183 11.93 3.53 13.58
C TYR A 183 13.41 3.42 13.99
N THR A 184 13.76 4.12 15.05
CA THR A 184 15.08 4.05 15.68
C THR A 184 14.91 3.51 17.11
N PRO A 185 15.40 2.31 17.42
CA PRO A 185 15.28 1.73 18.77
C PRO A 185 15.82 2.64 19.87
N GLY A 186 15.03 2.85 20.94
CA GLY A 186 15.40 3.68 22.08
C GLY A 186 15.25 5.19 21.86
N ASP A 187 14.64 5.62 20.75
CA ASP A 187 14.23 7.01 20.56
C ASP A 187 12.94 7.27 21.37
N ILE A 188 13.08 8.05 22.45
CA ILE A 188 12.00 8.32 23.41
C ILE A 188 10.73 8.87 22.71
N MET A 189 10.88 9.78 21.74
CA MET A 189 9.75 10.36 21.01
C MET A 189 9.03 9.30 20.19
N GLN A 190 9.77 8.41 19.53
CA GLN A 190 9.18 7.37 18.67
C GLN A 190 8.51 6.28 19.50
N ASP A 191 9.09 5.92 20.65
CA ASP A 191 8.51 4.97 21.60
C ASP A 191 7.20 5.52 22.20
N ASP A 192 7.19 6.81 22.58
CA ASP A 192 5.98 7.51 23.05
C ASP A 192 4.92 7.60 21.94
N ASN A 193 5.30 8.00 20.73
CA ASN A 193 4.40 8.04 19.57
C ASN A 193 3.71 6.68 19.36
N ALA A 194 4.45 5.59 19.44
CA ALA A 194 3.91 4.24 19.28
C ALA A 194 2.89 3.90 20.36
N SER A 195 3.24 4.16 21.63
CA SER A 195 2.35 3.95 22.78
C SER A 195 1.07 4.77 22.68
N MET A 196 1.18 6.05 22.36
CA MET A 196 0.03 6.95 22.21
C MET A 196 -0.89 6.53 21.07
N ILE A 197 -0.35 6.09 19.93
CA ILE A 197 -1.15 5.59 18.81
C ILE A 197 -1.93 4.34 19.22
N GLU A 198 -1.30 3.37 19.88
CA GLU A 198 -2.00 2.18 20.36
C GLU A 198 -3.08 2.50 21.39
N GLU A 199 -2.79 3.41 22.33
CA GLU A 199 -3.74 3.83 23.36
C GLU A 199 -4.97 4.54 22.76
N MET A 200 -4.74 5.52 21.88
CA MET A 200 -5.81 6.31 21.28
C MET A 200 -6.65 5.51 20.27
N THR A 201 -6.02 4.58 19.55
CA THR A 201 -6.73 3.87 18.48
C THR A 201 -7.16 2.45 18.87
N GLY A 202 -6.53 1.83 19.87
CA GLY A 202 -6.69 0.40 20.15
C GLY A 202 -6.17 -0.52 19.04
N VAL A 203 -5.47 0.02 18.02
CA VAL A 203 -4.88 -0.74 16.92
C VAL A 203 -3.42 -1.03 17.23
N LYS A 204 -3.02 -2.30 17.08
CA LYS A 204 -1.65 -2.72 17.41
C LYS A 204 -0.63 -2.34 16.33
N ILE A 205 0.56 -1.96 16.78
CA ILE A 205 1.76 -1.88 15.94
C ILE A 205 2.33 -3.30 15.87
N LEU A 206 2.28 -3.89 14.66
CA LEU A 206 2.62 -5.30 14.43
C LEU A 206 4.12 -5.51 14.16
N ALA A 207 4.78 -4.49 13.65
CA ALA A 207 6.22 -4.52 13.39
C ALA A 207 6.82 -3.11 13.36
N TYR A 208 8.09 -3.02 13.72
CA TYR A 208 8.92 -1.82 13.65
C TYR A 208 10.00 -2.02 12.58
N VAL A 209 10.00 -1.17 11.56
CA VAL A 209 10.94 -1.24 10.44
C VAL A 209 11.95 -0.10 10.54
N LYS A 210 13.23 -0.44 10.58
CA LYS A 210 14.35 0.51 10.61
C LYS A 210 14.81 0.85 9.19
N LYS A 211 15.50 1.96 9.06
CA LYS A 211 16.15 2.30 7.79
C LYS A 211 17.21 1.25 7.43
N GLY A 212 17.06 0.64 6.26
CA GLY A 212 17.98 -0.37 5.75
C GLY A 212 17.63 -1.81 6.12
N ASP A 213 16.56 -2.07 6.87
CA ASP A 213 16.08 -3.43 7.11
C ASP A 213 15.76 -4.14 5.79
N THR A 214 16.27 -5.34 5.62
CA THR A 214 15.99 -6.18 4.45
C THR A 214 14.95 -7.26 4.72
N GLU A 215 14.52 -7.38 5.97
CA GLU A 215 13.54 -8.36 6.44
C GLU A 215 12.51 -7.68 7.32
N LEU A 216 11.30 -8.23 7.34
CA LEU A 216 10.23 -7.79 8.22
C LEU A 216 10.20 -8.72 9.45
N ASP A 217 10.41 -8.13 10.64
CA ASP A 217 10.29 -8.84 11.90
C ASP A 217 8.81 -8.96 12.32
N ILE A 218 8.16 -9.95 11.75
CA ILE A 218 6.77 -10.35 12.06
C ILE A 218 6.64 -11.87 11.96
N ASP A 219 5.86 -12.45 12.85
CA ASP A 219 5.52 -13.86 12.75
C ASP A 219 4.73 -14.16 11.46
N ILE A 220 5.08 -15.26 10.78
CA ILE A 220 4.49 -15.58 9.47
C ILE A 220 3.00 -15.92 9.57
N ASP A 221 2.55 -16.56 10.64
CA ASP A 221 1.14 -16.89 10.81
C ASP A 221 0.34 -15.64 11.17
N MET A 222 0.92 -14.72 11.96
CA MET A 222 0.35 -13.39 12.18
C MET A 222 0.20 -12.65 10.85
N LEU A 223 1.24 -12.61 10.02
CA LEU A 223 1.18 -11.95 8.71
C LEU A 223 0.11 -12.54 7.80
N LYS A 224 0.01 -13.86 7.70
CA LYS A 224 -1.02 -14.56 6.91
C LYS A 224 -2.45 -14.22 7.37
N ASN A 225 -2.65 -14.04 8.67
CA ASN A 225 -3.96 -13.72 9.25
C ASN A 225 -4.43 -12.28 8.98
N LEU A 226 -3.57 -11.40 8.48
CA LEU A 226 -3.96 -10.06 8.03
C LEU A 226 -4.74 -10.10 6.69
N TYR A 227 -4.51 -11.14 5.89
CA TYR A 227 -5.15 -11.31 4.58
C TYR A 227 -6.53 -11.97 4.71
N ALA A 228 -7.51 -11.40 4.02
CA ALA A 228 -8.89 -11.88 3.98
C ALA A 228 -9.27 -12.46 2.60
#